data_0ea78004b8dc94b309bac4e17034516f
#
_entry.id   0ea78004b8dc94b309bac4e17034516f
#
_cell.length_a   1.000
_cell.length_b   1.000
_cell.length_c   1.000
_cell.angle_alpha   90.00
_cell.angle_beta   90.00
_cell.angle_gamma   90.00
#
_symmetry.space_group_name_H-M   'P 1'
#
loop_
_entity.id
_entity.type
_entity.pdbx_description
1 polymer ?
#
loop_
_entity_poly.entity_id
_entity_poly.type
_entity_poly.pdbx_seq_one_letter_code
_entity_poly.pdbx_strand_id
1 'polypeptide(L)'
;LNDYYYRIHITPSRLDLGNVVSAQTSPVSLWNAFLEPRTLVDIDGLDEGIQVSGQPAPPLLFPALKELVWQVTVTPDGQPVLDTVVAWEFDNGRSAGLRITANRIIAWTFVPDWGDGIVEGLTAATDILQSESGVSQRRKLRGSPRREFNGAMYAEGRERQLLDLALFGWSDRIWSIPIWPDIQLLDAGIAADVDFIPCSTLHLDFRAGGLAMLRGEDAFTSETLEILEVLPEGLQLKRNTLLTWPAGSRLYPARSAQLLEEPSLNKLTDRLFEAEVRFLVVEVCDWPKWLPATLYRGRPVWDRRPDDSENLTHAAQRLRSTLDSGFAQPLITDTARRALQVLGQRHLDLGREARALVRSFIYGMDGRQKVVWVPTHMDDLTLLAPATAVATTIDVANIGYTRFSNGKPGRRDIRIERWDGTVLMRRIIGATELDGQTERLALDAALGSDLQPADVARISWMNLMRFESDTQNIEHMTDSEGVAAWATAFREERDDEF
;
A
#
# COMPACT_ATOMS: atom_id res chain seq x y z
N LEU A 1 -33.29 35.27 -26.04
CA LEU A 1 -32.74 36.55 -25.60
C LEU A 1 -32.81 36.68 -24.07
N ASN A 2 -33.94 36.35 -23.45
CA ASN A 2 -34.10 36.45 -21.98
C ASN A 2 -33.21 35.44 -21.20
N ASP A 3 -32.79 34.35 -21.80
CA ASP A 3 -31.90 33.40 -21.14
C ASP A 3 -30.46 33.89 -21.09
N TYR A 4 -30.11 34.87 -21.89
CA TYR A 4 -28.76 35.45 -21.97
C TYR A 4 -28.68 36.84 -21.33
N TYR A 5 -29.64 37.69 -21.59
CA TYR A 5 -29.74 39.00 -20.96
C TYR A 5 -30.64 38.99 -19.71
N TYR A 6 -30.57 40.02 -18.92
CA TYR A 6 -31.34 40.21 -17.65
C TYR A 6 -30.97 39.19 -16.56
N ARG A 7 -29.72 38.83 -16.52
CA ARG A 7 -29.14 37.99 -15.47
C ARG A 7 -27.66 38.35 -15.21
N ILE A 8 -27.14 37.88 -14.10
CA ILE A 8 -25.69 37.93 -13.83
C ILE A 8 -25.11 36.58 -14.18
N HIS A 9 -24.09 36.57 -15.02
CA HIS A 9 -23.31 35.36 -15.36
C HIS A 9 -22.07 35.29 -14.48
N ILE A 10 -21.73 34.10 -14.09
CA ILE A 10 -20.48 33.80 -13.37
C ILE A 10 -19.68 32.75 -14.14
N THR A 11 -18.39 33.00 -14.27
CA THR A 11 -17.49 32.10 -14.98
C THR A 11 -16.12 32.04 -14.26
N PRO A 12 -15.69 30.83 -13.84
CA PRO A 12 -16.42 29.57 -13.83
C PRO A 12 -17.54 29.57 -12.78
N SER A 13 -18.57 28.75 -12.96
CA SER A 13 -19.62 28.56 -11.95
C SER A 13 -19.28 27.49 -10.91
N ARG A 14 -18.16 26.77 -11.13
CA ARG A 14 -17.63 25.75 -10.23
C ARG A 14 -16.11 25.78 -10.26
N LEU A 15 -15.50 25.72 -9.08
CA LEU A 15 -14.07 25.51 -8.86
C LEU A 15 -13.89 24.16 -8.14
N ASP A 16 -13.19 23.25 -8.77
CA ASP A 16 -12.72 22.01 -8.16
C ASP A 16 -11.20 22.15 -7.95
N LEU A 17 -10.81 22.42 -6.71
CA LEU A 17 -9.44 22.73 -6.36
C LEU A 17 -8.60 21.48 -6.04
N GLY A 18 -9.24 20.30 -5.94
CA GLY A 18 -8.57 19.07 -5.54
C GLY A 18 -8.01 19.17 -4.12
N ASN A 19 -6.72 18.91 -3.97
CA ASN A 19 -6.03 19.01 -2.69
C ASN A 19 -5.50 20.43 -2.47
N VAL A 20 -5.96 21.08 -1.40
CA VAL A 20 -5.50 22.41 -0.98
C VAL A 20 -4.45 22.24 0.13
N VAL A 21 -3.19 22.21 -0.26
CA VAL A 21 -2.02 22.10 0.64
C VAL A 21 -1.37 23.44 0.92
N SER A 22 -1.69 24.47 0.13
CA SER A 22 -1.29 25.87 0.28
C SER A 22 -2.38 26.78 -0.26
N ALA A 23 -2.29 28.09 -0.01
CA ALA A 23 -3.26 29.06 -0.51
C ALA A 23 -3.37 29.00 -2.03
N GLN A 24 -4.60 28.83 -2.54
CA GLN A 24 -4.90 28.75 -3.96
C GLN A 24 -5.80 29.89 -4.37
N THR A 25 -5.37 30.71 -5.35
CA THR A 25 -6.13 31.83 -5.87
C THR A 25 -6.61 31.56 -7.29
N SER A 26 -7.89 31.74 -7.55
CA SER A 26 -8.51 31.55 -8.86
C SER A 26 -9.29 32.80 -9.27
N PRO A 27 -9.16 33.26 -10.53
CA PRO A 27 -9.96 34.36 -11.02
C PRO A 27 -11.40 33.89 -11.31
N VAL A 28 -12.36 34.69 -10.89
CA VAL A 28 -13.78 34.48 -11.12
C VAL A 28 -14.37 35.74 -11.74
N SER A 29 -14.89 35.60 -12.92
CA SER A 29 -15.49 36.68 -13.68
C SER A 29 -17.01 36.70 -13.50
N LEU A 30 -17.54 37.86 -13.15
CA LEU A 30 -18.97 38.12 -13.16
C LEU A 30 -19.29 39.13 -14.23
N TRP A 31 -20.31 38.85 -15.05
CA TRP A 31 -20.79 39.73 -16.09
C TRP A 31 -22.24 40.13 -15.86
N ASN A 32 -22.50 41.46 -15.73
CA ASN A 32 -23.80 42.00 -15.63
C ASN A 32 -24.47 42.08 -17.01
N ALA A 33 -25.31 41.13 -17.36
CA ALA A 33 -26.04 41.11 -18.63
C ALA A 33 -27.35 41.92 -18.60
N PHE A 34 -27.57 42.69 -17.54
CA PHE A 34 -28.68 43.69 -17.53
C PHE A 34 -28.26 44.94 -18.34
N LEU A 35 -29.25 45.56 -18.95
CA LEU A 35 -29.08 46.85 -19.65
C LEU A 35 -29.05 48.05 -18.70
N GLU A 36 -29.20 47.79 -17.40
CA GLU A 36 -29.15 48.74 -16.31
C GLU A 36 -28.10 48.37 -15.30
N PRO A 37 -27.47 49.32 -14.59
CA PRO A 37 -26.56 48.99 -13.52
C PRO A 37 -27.33 48.26 -12.37
N ARG A 38 -26.61 47.39 -11.67
CA ARG A 38 -27.07 46.66 -10.48
C ARG A 38 -26.13 46.96 -9.31
N THR A 39 -26.63 46.85 -8.10
CA THR A 39 -25.81 46.99 -6.91
C THR A 39 -25.54 45.61 -6.33
N LEU A 40 -24.27 45.23 -6.23
CA LEU A 40 -23.87 44.11 -5.42
C LEU A 40 -24.00 44.51 -3.96
N VAL A 41 -24.89 43.79 -3.24
CA VAL A 41 -25.25 44.12 -1.85
C VAL A 41 -24.31 43.41 -0.87
N ASP A 42 -24.05 42.12 -1.14
CA ASP A 42 -23.24 41.30 -0.25
C ASP A 42 -22.58 40.12 -1.01
N ILE A 43 -21.59 39.48 -0.36
CA ILE A 43 -20.98 38.24 -0.80
C ILE A 43 -21.13 37.28 0.37
N ASP A 44 -22.02 36.28 0.24
CA ASP A 44 -22.35 35.30 1.27
C ASP A 44 -21.65 33.96 1.00
N GLY A 45 -21.62 33.06 2.01
CA GLY A 45 -21.01 31.73 1.91
C GLY A 45 -19.48 31.74 1.98
N LEU A 46 -18.89 32.77 2.59
CA LEU A 46 -17.46 32.84 2.87
C LEU A 46 -17.13 32.00 4.12
N ASP A 47 -16.96 30.70 3.92
CA ASP A 47 -16.50 29.81 4.98
C ASP A 47 -15.07 30.15 5.40
N GLU A 48 -14.65 29.66 6.59
CA GLU A 48 -13.29 29.83 7.09
C GLU A 48 -12.24 29.45 6.04
N GLY A 49 -11.26 30.33 5.83
CA GLY A 49 -10.20 30.14 4.85
C GLY A 49 -10.60 30.43 3.41
N ILE A 50 -11.77 31.02 3.14
CA ILE A 50 -12.16 31.55 1.84
C ILE A 50 -12.11 33.06 1.88
N GLN A 51 -11.38 33.67 0.95
CA GLN A 51 -11.26 35.11 0.80
C GLN A 51 -11.56 35.52 -0.64
N VAL A 52 -12.30 36.61 -0.78
CA VAL A 52 -12.63 37.23 -2.07
C VAL A 52 -12.03 38.62 -2.13
N SER A 53 -11.26 38.90 -3.18
CA SER A 53 -10.55 40.16 -3.37
C SER A 53 -10.57 40.59 -4.85
N GLY A 54 -9.89 41.67 -5.18
CA GLY A 54 -9.76 42.19 -6.55
C GLY A 54 -10.80 43.26 -6.92
N GLN A 55 -11.85 43.43 -6.13
CA GLN A 55 -12.85 44.50 -6.27
C GLN A 55 -13.12 45.15 -4.90
N PRO A 56 -13.66 46.38 -4.86
CA PRO A 56 -14.10 47.01 -3.61
C PRO A 56 -15.16 46.16 -2.89
N ALA A 57 -15.17 46.26 -1.56
CA ALA A 57 -16.18 45.59 -0.72
C ALA A 57 -17.59 46.08 -1.04
N PRO A 58 -18.61 45.20 -0.92
CA PRO A 58 -20.02 45.65 -1.04
C PRO A 58 -20.37 46.72 0.01
N PRO A 59 -21.32 47.65 -0.32
CA PRO A 59 -22.09 47.69 -1.55
C PRO A 59 -21.29 48.25 -2.74
N LEU A 60 -21.34 47.56 -3.89
CA LEU A 60 -20.59 47.92 -5.10
C LEU A 60 -21.56 48.11 -6.28
N LEU A 61 -21.49 49.30 -6.94
CA LEU A 61 -22.23 49.52 -8.18
C LEU A 61 -21.60 48.71 -9.31
N PHE A 62 -22.41 47.82 -9.92
CA PHE A 62 -22.02 46.97 -11.03
C PHE A 62 -22.63 47.50 -12.34
N PRO A 63 -21.88 48.24 -13.19
CA PRO A 63 -22.38 48.87 -14.37
C PRO A 63 -23.07 47.91 -15.34
N ALA A 64 -24.04 48.43 -16.13
CA ALA A 64 -24.69 47.66 -17.18
C ALA A 64 -23.66 47.10 -18.20
N LEU A 65 -23.85 45.87 -18.62
CA LEU A 65 -23.02 45.13 -19.61
C LEU A 65 -21.54 45.10 -19.28
N LYS A 66 -21.16 45.28 -18.00
CA LYS A 66 -19.80 45.30 -17.55
C LYS A 66 -19.43 43.92 -16.99
N GLU A 67 -18.18 43.55 -17.20
CA GLU A 67 -17.53 42.40 -16.57
C GLU A 67 -16.57 42.87 -15.48
N LEU A 68 -16.62 42.25 -14.31
CA LEU A 68 -15.69 42.46 -13.22
C LEU A 68 -15.07 41.10 -12.78
N VAL A 69 -13.80 41.12 -12.43
CA VAL A 69 -13.08 39.91 -12.02
C VAL A 69 -12.72 40.00 -10.55
N TRP A 70 -13.10 38.98 -9.81
CA TRP A 70 -12.69 38.76 -8.43
C TRP A 70 -11.60 37.69 -8.35
N GLN A 71 -10.77 37.77 -7.34
CA GLN A 71 -9.81 36.74 -6.98
C GLN A 71 -10.35 35.97 -5.77
N VAL A 72 -10.67 34.71 -5.96
CA VAL A 72 -11.13 33.83 -4.88
C VAL A 72 -9.94 33.01 -4.40
N THR A 73 -9.55 33.21 -3.13
CA THR A 73 -8.43 32.52 -2.49
C THR A 73 -8.98 31.54 -1.48
N VAL A 74 -8.54 30.26 -1.55
CA VAL A 74 -8.85 29.22 -0.59
C VAL A 74 -7.55 28.79 0.08
N THR A 75 -7.53 28.78 1.42
CA THR A 75 -6.39 28.38 2.24
C THR A 75 -6.60 26.96 2.81
N PRO A 76 -5.55 26.29 3.32
CA PRO A 76 -5.69 25.01 4.03
C PRO A 76 -6.48 25.10 5.35
N ASP A 77 -6.70 26.32 5.87
CA ASP A 77 -7.43 26.55 7.11
C ASP A 77 -8.95 26.31 6.92
N GLY A 78 -9.64 25.87 7.97
CA GLY A 78 -11.06 25.58 7.94
C GLY A 78 -11.38 24.08 7.88
N GLN A 79 -12.59 23.70 7.52
CA GLN A 79 -13.04 22.30 7.52
C GLN A 79 -12.27 21.44 6.51
N PRO A 80 -11.99 20.13 6.82
CA PRO A 80 -11.18 19.25 5.98
C PRO A 80 -11.71 19.07 4.56
N VAL A 81 -13.03 18.92 4.43
CA VAL A 81 -13.71 18.80 3.13
C VAL A 81 -14.52 20.07 2.90
N LEU A 82 -14.21 20.75 1.84
CA LEU A 82 -14.91 21.95 1.41
C LEU A 82 -15.89 21.61 0.30
N ASP A 83 -17.16 21.89 0.52
CA ASP A 83 -18.22 21.86 -0.50
C ASP A 83 -19.20 22.99 -0.16
N THR A 84 -18.90 24.18 -0.64
CA THR A 84 -19.66 25.40 -0.33
C THR A 84 -20.01 26.16 -1.59
N VAL A 85 -20.97 27.08 -1.45
CA VAL A 85 -21.38 27.99 -2.53
C VAL A 85 -21.18 29.42 -2.06
N VAL A 86 -20.23 30.13 -2.67
CA VAL A 86 -20.07 31.57 -2.51
C VAL A 86 -21.05 32.27 -3.43
N ALA A 87 -21.90 33.12 -2.89
CA ALA A 87 -22.99 33.81 -3.60
C ALA A 87 -22.79 35.32 -3.61
N TRP A 88 -22.74 35.92 -4.79
CA TRP A 88 -22.76 37.38 -4.99
C TRP A 88 -24.23 37.80 -5.05
N GLU A 89 -24.70 38.56 -4.06
CA GLU A 89 -26.08 38.96 -3.91
C GLU A 89 -26.36 40.38 -4.42
N PHE A 90 -27.40 40.53 -5.24
CA PHE A 90 -27.71 41.80 -5.92
C PHE A 90 -29.05 42.38 -5.44
N ASP A 91 -29.21 43.71 -5.64
CA ASP A 91 -30.35 44.53 -5.22
C ASP A 91 -31.73 44.06 -5.75
N ASN A 92 -31.74 43.23 -6.77
CA ASN A 92 -32.96 42.66 -7.37
C ASN A 92 -33.33 41.27 -6.81
N GLY A 93 -32.69 40.84 -5.72
CA GLY A 93 -32.92 39.54 -5.08
C GLY A 93 -32.40 38.35 -5.89
N ARG A 94 -31.57 38.58 -6.90
CA ARG A 94 -30.88 37.52 -7.64
C ARG A 94 -29.45 37.36 -7.13
N SER A 95 -28.98 36.13 -7.14
CA SER A 95 -27.58 35.81 -6.80
C SER A 95 -26.87 35.09 -7.94
N ALA A 96 -25.53 35.25 -7.98
CA ALA A 96 -24.63 34.45 -8.81
C ALA A 96 -23.79 33.58 -7.91
N GLY A 97 -23.93 32.25 -8.01
CA GLY A 97 -23.30 31.30 -7.12
C GLY A 97 -22.07 30.61 -7.77
N LEU A 98 -20.98 30.54 -7.01
CA LEU A 98 -19.77 29.78 -7.30
C LEU A 98 -19.70 28.60 -6.36
N ARG A 99 -19.81 27.37 -6.87
CA ARG A 99 -19.56 26.18 -6.06
C ARG A 99 -18.07 25.89 -5.98
N ILE A 100 -17.57 25.72 -4.78
CA ILE A 100 -16.15 25.40 -4.53
C ILE A 100 -16.07 24.03 -3.83
N THR A 101 -15.30 23.11 -4.41
CA THR A 101 -15.04 21.80 -3.81
C THR A 101 -13.54 21.62 -3.65
N ALA A 102 -13.11 21.15 -2.47
CA ALA A 102 -11.70 20.92 -2.16
C ALA A 102 -11.52 19.96 -0.97
N ASN A 103 -10.33 19.33 -0.90
CA ASN A 103 -9.84 18.65 0.30
C ASN A 103 -8.70 19.50 0.88
N ARG A 104 -8.84 19.95 2.10
CA ARG A 104 -7.80 20.72 2.82
C ARG A 104 -6.87 19.76 3.54
N ILE A 105 -5.60 19.80 3.21
CA ILE A 105 -4.59 18.86 3.68
C ILE A 105 -3.50 19.62 4.41
N ILE A 106 -3.13 19.12 5.59
CA ILE A 106 -2.10 19.69 6.45
C ILE A 106 -0.90 18.76 6.50
N ALA A 107 0.30 19.31 6.47
CA ALA A 107 1.52 18.52 6.53
C ALA A 107 1.71 17.90 7.91
N TRP A 108 1.95 16.58 7.95
CA TRP A 108 2.47 15.90 9.13
C TRP A 108 4.00 15.97 9.10
N THR A 109 4.56 16.90 9.85
CA THR A 109 5.99 17.24 9.79
C THR A 109 6.85 16.53 10.84
N PHE A 110 6.24 15.76 11.73
CA PHE A 110 6.93 15.01 12.77
C PHE A 110 7.62 13.78 12.20
N VAL A 111 8.78 13.45 12.73
CA VAL A 111 9.57 12.29 12.30
C VAL A 111 9.34 11.11 13.22
N PRO A 112 9.37 9.87 12.67
CA PRO A 112 9.25 8.68 13.50
C PRO A 112 10.52 8.41 14.29
N ASP A 113 10.35 7.71 15.41
CA ASP A 113 11.44 7.01 16.05
C ASP A 113 11.73 5.70 15.31
N TRP A 114 12.94 5.61 14.76
CA TRP A 114 13.39 4.39 14.07
C TRP A 114 13.85 3.28 15.03
N GLY A 115 13.85 3.52 16.35
CA GLY A 115 14.15 2.48 17.34
C GLY A 115 13.17 1.31 17.27
N ASP A 116 11.89 1.61 17.11
CA ASP A 116 10.80 0.62 16.95
C ASP A 116 10.38 0.40 15.48
N GLY A 117 10.93 1.22 14.57
CA GLY A 117 10.61 1.16 13.15
C GLY A 117 9.20 1.68 12.81
N ILE A 118 8.82 1.49 11.54
CA ILE A 118 7.48 1.85 11.02
C ILE A 118 6.83 0.63 10.40
N VAL A 119 5.60 0.35 10.81
CA VAL A 119 4.79 -0.72 10.24
C VAL A 119 3.88 -0.16 9.15
N GLU A 120 4.06 -0.66 7.93
CA GLU A 120 3.16 -0.44 6.80
C GLU A 120 2.20 -1.62 6.70
N GLY A 121 0.94 -1.41 7.01
CA GLY A 121 -0.12 -2.40 6.91
C GLY A 121 -0.85 -2.31 5.56
N LEU A 122 -0.94 -3.42 4.84
CA LEU A 122 -1.66 -3.55 3.58
C LEU A 122 -2.82 -4.53 3.77
N THR A 123 -4.05 -4.04 3.86
CA THR A 123 -5.24 -4.85 4.13
C THR A 123 -6.12 -4.98 2.89
N ALA A 124 -6.05 -6.12 2.23
CA ALA A 124 -6.96 -6.52 1.16
C ALA A 124 -8.35 -6.86 1.73
N ALA A 125 -9.28 -7.26 0.87
CA ALA A 125 -10.55 -7.85 1.29
C ALA A 125 -10.92 -8.95 0.30
N THR A 126 -10.96 -10.18 0.78
CA THR A 126 -11.28 -11.36 -0.02
C THR A 126 -12.44 -12.11 0.63
N ASP A 127 -13.47 -12.37 -0.16
CA ASP A 127 -14.53 -13.28 0.21
C ASP A 127 -14.14 -14.70 -0.19
N ILE A 128 -14.22 -15.65 0.75
CA ILE A 128 -13.83 -17.04 0.57
C ILE A 128 -14.98 -17.93 0.98
N LEU A 129 -15.52 -18.66 0.02
CA LEU A 129 -16.48 -19.73 0.24
C LEU A 129 -15.74 -21.07 0.17
N GLN A 130 -15.51 -21.70 1.30
CA GLN A 130 -14.84 -22.99 1.41
C GLN A 130 -15.85 -24.10 1.61
N SER A 131 -15.75 -25.17 0.81
CA SER A 131 -16.53 -26.38 0.98
C SER A 131 -15.95 -27.28 2.08
N GLU A 132 -16.73 -28.25 2.55
CA GLU A 132 -16.27 -29.25 3.52
C GLU A 132 -15.07 -30.06 3.03
N SER A 133 -14.92 -30.23 1.73
CA SER A 133 -13.76 -30.91 1.14
C SER A 133 -12.48 -30.08 1.15
N GLY A 134 -12.57 -28.79 1.47
CA GLY A 134 -11.44 -27.86 1.48
C GLY A 134 -11.25 -27.09 0.17
N VAL A 135 -12.04 -27.37 -0.88
CA VAL A 135 -12.03 -26.55 -2.12
C VAL A 135 -12.65 -25.20 -1.84
N SER A 136 -12.01 -24.12 -2.31
CA SER A 136 -12.48 -22.76 -2.07
C SER A 136 -12.79 -22.01 -3.36
N GLN A 137 -13.88 -21.24 -3.35
CA GLN A 137 -14.14 -20.17 -4.30
C GLN A 137 -13.72 -18.84 -3.64
N ARG A 138 -13.00 -18.00 -4.39
CA ARG A 138 -12.41 -16.78 -3.84
C ARG A 138 -12.73 -15.61 -4.73
N ARG A 139 -13.15 -14.52 -4.10
CA ARG A 139 -13.49 -13.29 -4.78
C ARG A 139 -12.86 -12.11 -4.07
N LYS A 140 -12.11 -11.29 -4.78
CA LYS A 140 -11.62 -10.04 -4.25
C LYS A 140 -12.74 -9.00 -4.20
N LEU A 141 -12.83 -8.27 -3.09
CA LEU A 141 -13.86 -7.25 -2.86
C LEU A 141 -13.32 -5.82 -3.05
N ARG A 142 -12.00 -5.62 -3.05
CA ARG A 142 -11.36 -4.30 -3.24
C ARG A 142 -10.41 -4.33 -4.42
N GLY A 143 -10.33 -3.21 -5.15
CA GLY A 143 -9.36 -3.02 -6.25
C GLY A 143 -7.93 -2.93 -5.76
N SER A 144 -7.72 -2.17 -4.67
CA SER A 144 -6.45 -1.98 -3.97
C SER A 144 -6.62 -2.23 -2.47
N PRO A 145 -5.58 -2.66 -1.74
CA PRO A 145 -5.64 -2.80 -0.29
C PRO A 145 -5.82 -1.44 0.39
N ARG A 146 -6.41 -1.42 1.58
CA ARG A 146 -6.25 -0.30 2.51
C ARG A 146 -4.83 -0.28 3.00
N ARG A 147 -4.29 0.92 3.17
CA ARG A 147 -2.92 1.12 3.61
C ARG A 147 -2.90 1.92 4.89
N GLU A 148 -2.21 1.41 5.86
CA GLU A 148 -2.07 2.01 7.18
C GLU A 148 -0.59 2.17 7.50
N PHE A 149 -0.25 3.19 8.29
CA PHE A 149 1.09 3.38 8.83
C PHE A 149 0.98 3.53 10.35
N ASN A 150 1.77 2.74 11.04
CA ASN A 150 1.87 2.77 12.49
C ASN A 150 3.32 2.95 12.92
N GLY A 151 3.58 3.83 13.90
CA GLY A 151 4.90 4.05 14.45
C GLY A 151 4.92 5.03 15.61
N ALA A 152 5.97 4.97 16.40
CA ALA A 152 6.23 5.92 17.48
C ALA A 152 6.86 7.20 16.92
N MET A 153 6.48 8.34 17.49
CA MET A 153 7.01 9.67 17.17
C MET A 153 7.54 10.31 18.45
N TYR A 154 8.75 10.86 18.39
CA TYR A 154 9.25 11.70 19.45
C TYR A 154 9.15 13.18 19.06
N ALA A 155 8.67 14.00 19.99
CA ALA A 155 8.63 15.44 19.84
C ALA A 155 9.25 16.13 21.06
N GLU A 156 10.21 17.01 20.83
CA GLU A 156 10.92 17.73 21.87
C GLU A 156 10.75 19.26 21.74
N GLY A 157 10.73 19.95 22.86
CA GLY A 157 10.76 21.41 22.92
C GLY A 157 9.60 22.06 22.17
N ARG A 158 9.90 22.87 21.15
CA ARG A 158 8.90 23.56 20.32
C ARG A 158 8.09 22.60 19.46
N GLU A 159 8.69 21.54 18.96
CA GLU A 159 7.97 20.51 18.18
C GLU A 159 6.95 19.77 19.05
N ARG A 160 7.27 19.51 20.33
CA ARG A 160 6.31 18.97 21.29
C ARG A 160 5.10 19.90 21.46
N GLN A 161 5.35 21.21 21.58
CA GLN A 161 4.28 22.20 21.71
C GLN A 161 3.41 22.25 20.44
N LEU A 162 4.03 22.17 19.27
CA LEU A 162 3.33 22.11 18.00
C LEU A 162 2.46 20.85 17.89
N LEU A 163 3.01 19.67 18.27
CA LEU A 163 2.27 18.41 18.24
C LEU A 163 1.04 18.46 19.14
N ASP A 164 1.20 18.95 20.36
CA ASP A 164 0.13 19.09 21.35
C ASP A 164 -1.02 19.97 20.81
N LEU A 165 -0.70 21.14 20.27
CA LEU A 165 -1.70 22.05 19.68
C LEU A 165 -2.34 21.49 18.40
N ALA A 166 -1.54 20.84 17.56
CA ALA A 166 -2.01 20.24 16.32
C ALA A 166 -3.01 19.11 16.60
N LEU A 167 -2.70 18.23 17.55
CA LEU A 167 -3.63 17.16 17.94
C LEU A 167 -4.86 17.70 18.65
N PHE A 168 -4.72 18.73 19.52
CA PHE A 168 -5.85 19.33 20.20
C PHE A 168 -6.87 19.98 19.26
N GLY A 169 -6.40 20.70 18.26
CA GLY A 169 -7.27 21.47 17.36
C GLY A 169 -7.62 20.76 16.06
N TRP A 170 -6.77 19.84 15.58
CA TRP A 170 -6.83 19.34 14.21
C TRP A 170 -6.67 17.82 14.06
N SER A 171 -6.89 17.03 15.10
CA SER A 171 -6.75 15.56 15.06
C SER A 171 -7.59 14.91 13.96
N ASP A 172 -8.81 15.37 13.74
CA ASP A 172 -9.76 14.82 12.74
C ASP A 172 -9.48 15.25 11.29
N ARG A 173 -8.44 16.03 11.06
CA ARG A 173 -8.15 16.55 9.72
C ARG A 173 -7.47 15.52 8.82
N ILE A 174 -7.47 15.81 7.53
CA ILE A 174 -6.68 15.06 6.55
C ILE A 174 -5.25 15.60 6.62
N TRP A 175 -4.31 14.70 6.88
CA TRP A 175 -2.89 14.98 6.96
C TRP A 175 -2.18 14.50 5.70
N SER A 176 -1.24 15.28 5.19
CA SER A 176 -0.24 14.80 4.26
C SER A 176 0.85 14.12 5.07
N ILE A 177 0.83 12.80 5.13
CA ILE A 177 1.86 12.02 5.80
C ILE A 177 2.99 11.69 4.83
N PRO A 178 4.26 11.87 5.21
CA PRO A 178 5.37 11.38 4.41
C PRO A 178 5.40 9.85 4.45
N ILE A 179 5.79 9.23 3.37
CA ILE A 179 6.12 7.80 3.35
C ILE A 179 7.57 7.70 3.83
N TRP A 180 7.73 7.61 5.15
CA TRP A 180 9.03 7.74 5.82
C TRP A 180 10.11 6.79 5.28
N PRO A 181 9.81 5.51 4.95
CA PRO A 181 10.83 4.62 4.39
C PRO A 181 11.34 5.04 3.01
N ASP A 182 10.55 5.82 2.26
CA ASP A 182 10.85 6.20 0.89
C ASP A 182 11.52 7.59 0.79
N ILE A 183 12.16 8.04 1.88
CA ILE A 183 12.92 9.30 1.93
C ILE A 183 14.07 9.31 0.93
N GLN A 184 14.34 10.48 0.38
CA GLN A 184 15.61 10.81 -0.27
C GLN A 184 16.07 12.21 0.12
N LEU A 185 17.37 12.44 0.03
CA LEU A 185 17.95 13.75 0.24
C LEU A 185 18.14 14.43 -1.10
N LEU A 186 17.95 15.74 -1.17
CA LEU A 186 18.21 16.52 -2.37
C LEU A 186 19.72 16.58 -2.61
N ASP A 187 20.17 16.19 -3.80
CA ASP A 187 21.58 16.27 -4.20
C ASP A 187 22.04 17.71 -4.39
N ALA A 188 21.15 18.58 -4.84
CA ALA A 188 21.40 20.00 -5.06
C ALA A 188 20.27 20.86 -4.48
N GLY A 189 20.58 22.11 -4.15
CA GLY A 189 19.56 23.05 -3.68
C GLY A 189 18.54 23.39 -4.77
N ILE A 190 17.29 23.63 -4.37
CA ILE A 190 16.18 24.03 -5.20
C ILE A 190 15.82 25.47 -4.85
N ALA A 191 15.74 26.34 -5.84
CA ALA A 191 15.27 27.72 -5.67
C ALA A 191 13.75 27.75 -5.41
N ALA A 192 13.28 28.82 -4.82
CA ALA A 192 11.85 29.12 -4.85
C ALA A 192 11.38 29.41 -6.28
N ASP A 193 10.08 29.27 -6.51
CA ASP A 193 9.41 29.55 -7.78
C ASP A 193 9.84 28.64 -8.95
N VAL A 194 10.12 27.36 -8.65
CA VAL A 194 10.37 26.32 -9.66
C VAL A 194 9.28 25.26 -9.64
N ASP A 195 8.99 24.72 -10.81
CA ASP A 195 7.95 23.71 -11.04
C ASP A 195 8.50 22.29 -11.22
N PHE A 196 9.82 22.10 -11.11
CA PHE A 196 10.47 20.81 -11.27
C PHE A 196 11.46 20.52 -10.13
N ILE A 197 11.39 19.30 -9.58
CA ILE A 197 12.33 18.80 -8.56
C ILE A 197 13.13 17.65 -9.15
N PRO A 198 14.44 17.81 -9.38
CA PRO A 198 15.31 16.72 -9.80
C PRO A 198 15.49 15.73 -8.65
N CYS A 199 15.12 14.47 -8.86
CA CYS A 199 15.20 13.41 -7.85
C CYS A 199 15.07 12.03 -8.48
N SER A 200 15.43 10.98 -7.74
CA SER A 200 15.12 9.60 -8.12
C SER A 200 13.64 9.30 -7.88
N THR A 201 12.99 8.71 -8.87
CA THR A 201 11.58 8.28 -8.75
C THR A 201 11.43 6.76 -8.78
N LEU A 202 12.53 6.04 -9.05
CA LEU A 202 12.53 4.60 -9.19
C LEU A 202 12.35 3.90 -7.83
N HIS A 203 11.41 2.95 -7.77
CA HIS A 203 11.08 2.15 -6.57
C HIS A 203 10.56 2.96 -5.37
N LEU A 204 10.14 4.22 -5.60
CA LEU A 204 9.56 5.11 -4.61
C LEU A 204 8.08 5.35 -4.89
N ASP A 205 7.32 5.72 -3.86
CA ASP A 205 5.87 5.85 -3.93
C ASP A 205 5.38 7.21 -4.44
N PHE A 206 6.10 7.83 -5.38
CA PHE A 206 5.63 9.00 -6.10
C PHE A 206 4.59 8.63 -7.16
N ARG A 207 3.57 9.45 -7.31
CA ARG A 207 2.57 9.27 -8.37
C ARG A 207 2.05 10.58 -8.91
N ALA A 208 1.64 10.59 -10.16
CA ALA A 208 0.95 11.73 -10.77
C ALA A 208 -0.38 12.00 -10.06
N GLY A 209 -0.67 13.26 -9.76
CA GLY A 209 -1.83 13.69 -8.98
C GLY A 209 -1.72 13.40 -7.47
N GLY A 210 -0.60 12.84 -7.01
CA GLY A 210 -0.29 12.65 -5.60
C GLY A 210 0.47 13.82 -4.98
N LEU A 211 1.01 13.59 -3.80
CA LEU A 211 1.73 14.58 -3.02
C LEU A 211 3.21 14.21 -2.85
N ALA A 212 4.05 15.24 -2.74
CA ALA A 212 5.41 15.16 -2.23
C ALA A 212 5.57 16.11 -1.06
N MET A 213 6.47 15.83 -0.15
CA MET A 213 6.79 16.69 0.98
C MET A 213 8.28 16.95 1.04
N LEU A 214 8.63 18.22 1.02
CA LEU A 214 9.95 18.71 1.40
C LEU A 214 9.95 19.08 2.88
N ARG A 215 10.99 18.67 3.60
CA ARG A 215 11.16 18.96 5.03
C ARG A 215 12.60 19.37 5.30
N GLY A 216 12.74 20.44 6.07
CA GLY A 216 14.01 20.92 6.61
C GLY A 216 14.48 20.14 7.85
N GLU A 217 15.25 20.80 8.69
CA GLU A 217 15.80 20.20 9.89
C GLU A 217 14.73 19.98 10.96
N ASP A 218 13.74 20.87 11.06
CA ASP A 218 12.68 20.86 12.06
C ASP A 218 11.27 20.76 11.45
N ALA A 219 10.28 20.56 12.32
CA ALA A 219 8.87 20.45 11.93
C ALA A 219 8.24 21.77 11.44
N PHE A 220 8.90 22.91 11.62
CA PHE A 220 8.38 24.22 11.22
C PHE A 220 8.76 24.58 9.79
N THR A 221 9.72 23.87 9.20
CA THR A 221 10.20 24.11 7.83
C THR A 221 9.78 22.93 6.96
N SER A 222 8.65 23.06 6.29
CA SER A 222 8.12 22.04 5.39
C SER A 222 7.30 22.65 4.28
N GLU A 223 7.20 21.94 3.16
CA GLU A 223 6.37 22.30 2.02
C GLU A 223 5.78 21.04 1.41
N THR A 224 4.45 20.99 1.31
CA THR A 224 3.73 19.93 0.62
C THR A 224 3.39 20.39 -0.80
N LEU A 225 3.73 19.56 -1.77
CA LEU A 225 3.66 19.87 -3.20
C LEU A 225 2.77 18.85 -3.90
N GLU A 226 1.97 19.32 -4.85
CA GLU A 226 1.14 18.49 -5.69
C GLU A 226 1.91 18.09 -6.95
N ILE A 227 2.01 16.77 -7.22
CA ILE A 227 2.75 16.23 -8.36
C ILE A 227 1.82 16.24 -9.58
N LEU A 228 2.23 16.89 -10.66
CA LEU A 228 1.55 16.83 -11.94
C LEU A 228 1.93 15.55 -12.69
N GLU A 229 3.23 15.28 -12.80
CA GLU A 229 3.79 14.14 -13.54
C GLU A 229 5.04 13.60 -12.83
N VAL A 230 5.24 12.28 -12.90
CA VAL A 230 6.44 11.60 -12.39
C VAL A 230 7.30 11.22 -13.58
N LEU A 231 8.50 11.81 -13.68
CA LEU A 231 9.48 11.58 -14.72
C LEU A 231 10.64 10.74 -14.16
N PRO A 232 11.40 10.04 -15.00
CA PRO A 232 12.57 9.27 -14.53
C PRO A 232 13.61 10.12 -13.79
N GLU A 233 13.77 11.38 -14.21
CA GLU A 233 14.73 12.35 -13.68
C GLU A 233 14.20 13.23 -12.55
N GLY A 234 12.89 13.15 -12.22
CA GLY A 234 12.31 13.97 -11.17
C GLY A 234 10.79 14.11 -11.19
N LEU A 235 10.32 15.11 -10.47
CA LEU A 235 8.90 15.40 -10.29
C LEU A 235 8.56 16.72 -10.98
N GLN A 236 7.62 16.69 -11.92
CA GLN A 236 6.96 17.89 -12.42
C GLN A 236 5.84 18.26 -11.46
N LEU A 237 5.86 19.48 -10.96
CA LEU A 237 4.90 19.99 -10.00
C LEU A 237 3.72 20.66 -10.70
N LYS A 238 2.57 20.61 -10.07
CA LYS A 238 1.37 21.35 -10.52
C LYS A 238 1.49 22.85 -10.24
N ARG A 239 2.28 23.22 -9.26
CA ARG A 239 2.56 24.60 -8.81
C ARG A 239 4.02 24.73 -8.43
N ASN A 240 4.52 25.94 -8.55
CA ASN A 240 5.89 26.26 -8.19
C ASN A 240 6.11 26.15 -6.69
N THR A 241 7.34 25.83 -6.31
CA THR A 241 7.80 25.86 -4.91
C THR A 241 7.73 27.27 -4.34
N LEU A 242 7.32 27.37 -3.07
CA LEU A 242 7.25 28.65 -2.35
C LEU A 242 8.56 28.98 -1.65
N LEU A 243 9.28 27.95 -1.19
CA LEU A 243 10.50 28.08 -0.40
C LEU A 243 11.73 27.68 -1.20
N THR A 244 12.88 28.20 -0.77
CA THR A 244 14.19 27.75 -1.24
C THR A 244 14.66 26.59 -0.34
N TRP A 245 15.07 25.50 -0.97
CA TRP A 245 15.51 24.28 -0.29
C TRP A 245 16.99 24.04 -0.50
N PRO A 246 17.82 23.97 0.55
CA PRO A 246 19.24 23.65 0.40
C PRO A 246 19.45 22.18 0.02
N ALA A 247 20.62 21.85 -0.52
CA ALA A 247 21.06 20.47 -0.68
C ALA A 247 21.02 19.75 0.68
N GLY A 248 20.66 18.46 0.67
CA GLY A 248 20.47 17.67 1.87
C GLY A 248 19.08 17.80 2.53
N SER A 249 18.18 18.67 2.00
CA SER A 249 16.78 18.68 2.44
C SER A 249 16.11 17.33 2.13
N ARG A 250 15.19 16.94 3.01
CA ARG A 250 14.49 15.67 2.90
C ARG A 250 13.31 15.78 1.96
N LEU A 251 13.25 14.90 0.97
CA LEU A 251 12.13 14.75 0.04
C LEU A 251 11.46 13.40 0.27
N TYR A 252 10.15 13.42 0.44
CA TYR A 252 9.32 12.23 0.63
C TYR A 252 8.20 12.17 -0.41
N PRO A 253 7.83 10.97 -0.90
CA PRO A 253 6.46 10.77 -1.36
C PRO A 253 5.51 11.00 -0.18
N ALA A 254 4.34 11.57 -0.42
CA ALA A 254 3.37 11.82 0.64
C ALA A 254 1.98 11.33 0.25
N ARG A 255 1.19 10.97 1.27
CA ARG A 255 -0.18 10.47 1.11
C ARG A 255 -1.15 11.23 2.00
N SER A 256 -2.36 11.42 1.49
CA SER A 256 -3.47 11.94 2.29
C SER A 256 -3.96 10.85 3.24
N ALA A 257 -3.91 11.12 4.54
CA ALA A 257 -4.28 10.15 5.57
C ALA A 257 -5.01 10.82 6.74
N GLN A 258 -5.73 10.01 7.50
CA GLN A 258 -6.37 10.42 8.75
C GLN A 258 -5.88 9.54 9.90
N LEU A 259 -5.82 10.12 11.09
CA LEU A 259 -5.60 9.36 12.31
C LEU A 259 -6.78 8.40 12.53
N LEU A 260 -6.49 7.12 12.78
CA LEU A 260 -7.53 6.13 13.09
C LEU A 260 -8.05 6.25 14.51
N GLU A 261 -7.22 6.74 15.39
CA GLU A 261 -7.51 6.97 16.81
C GLU A 261 -6.68 8.16 17.30
N GLU A 262 -7.13 8.79 18.36
CA GLU A 262 -6.39 9.89 18.98
C GLU A 262 -5.13 9.33 19.67
N PRO A 263 -3.92 9.80 19.29
CA PRO A 263 -2.69 9.31 19.89
C PRO A 263 -2.62 9.66 21.37
N SER A 264 -2.22 8.71 22.19
CA SER A 264 -1.85 9.01 23.56
C SER A 264 -0.47 9.65 23.61
N LEU A 265 -0.37 10.81 24.28
CA LEU A 265 0.90 11.50 24.48
C LEU A 265 1.53 11.03 25.81
N ASN A 266 2.55 10.19 25.70
CA ASN A 266 3.33 9.74 26.86
C ASN A 266 4.35 10.81 27.23
N LYS A 267 4.16 11.45 28.38
CA LYS A 267 5.07 12.45 28.89
C LYS A 267 6.31 11.79 29.49
N LEU A 268 7.43 11.82 28.77
CA LEU A 268 8.71 11.32 29.27
C LEU A 268 9.38 12.37 30.16
N THR A 269 9.36 13.63 29.73
CA THR A 269 9.79 14.81 30.55
C THR A 269 8.83 15.96 30.32
N ASP A 270 9.08 17.11 30.94
CA ASP A 270 8.35 18.35 30.69
C ASP A 270 8.57 18.91 29.25
N ARG A 271 9.59 18.43 28.56
CA ARG A 271 10.01 18.88 27.22
C ARG A 271 9.92 17.81 26.14
N LEU A 272 9.73 16.54 26.50
CA LEU A 272 9.75 15.40 25.58
C LEU A 272 8.49 14.56 25.72
N PHE A 273 7.78 14.39 24.61
CA PHE A 273 6.67 13.48 24.47
C PHE A 273 7.00 12.37 23.47
N GLU A 274 6.46 11.20 23.72
CA GLU A 274 6.34 10.09 22.81
C GLU A 274 4.86 9.92 22.43
N ALA A 275 4.58 9.74 21.15
CA ALA A 275 3.23 9.50 20.65
C ALA A 275 3.27 8.30 19.70
N GLU A 276 2.45 7.29 19.96
CA GLU A 276 2.18 6.24 18.99
C GLU A 276 1.06 6.72 18.07
N VAL A 277 1.33 6.79 16.77
CA VAL A 277 0.38 7.29 15.77
C VAL A 277 0.03 6.18 14.79
N ARG A 278 -1.26 6.14 14.42
CA ARG A 278 -1.77 5.21 13.42
C ARG A 278 -2.58 5.95 12.38
N PHE A 279 -2.08 5.95 11.16
CA PHE A 279 -2.70 6.62 10.04
C PHE A 279 -3.34 5.65 9.07
N LEU A 280 -4.55 5.97 8.62
CA LEU A 280 -5.21 5.33 7.49
C LEU A 280 -5.11 6.25 6.26
N VAL A 281 -4.53 5.76 5.18
CA VAL A 281 -4.52 6.47 3.90
C VAL A 281 -5.93 6.53 3.34
N VAL A 282 -6.43 7.75 3.07
CA VAL A 282 -7.81 8.00 2.62
C VAL A 282 -7.97 8.13 1.11
N GLU A 283 -6.89 7.98 0.38
CA GLU A 283 -6.87 7.95 -1.07
C GLU A 283 -6.66 6.53 -1.62
N VAL A 284 -6.90 6.36 -2.92
CA VAL A 284 -6.68 5.06 -3.57
C VAL A 284 -5.18 4.76 -3.58
N CYS A 285 -4.80 3.63 -2.98
CA CYS A 285 -3.41 3.17 -2.89
C CYS A 285 -3.10 2.18 -4.00
N ASP A 286 -2.84 2.68 -5.21
CA ASP A 286 -2.39 1.84 -6.31
C ASP A 286 -0.88 1.65 -6.25
N TRP A 287 -0.44 0.42 -6.55
CA TRP A 287 0.96 0.05 -6.68
C TRP A 287 1.11 -0.96 -7.80
N PRO A 288 2.23 -0.97 -8.54
CA PRO A 288 2.48 -1.93 -9.60
C PRO A 288 2.39 -3.37 -9.07
N LYS A 289 1.54 -4.19 -9.71
CA LYS A 289 1.37 -5.60 -9.35
C LYS A 289 2.41 -6.44 -10.04
N TRP A 290 3.04 -7.33 -9.27
CA TRP A 290 4.00 -8.27 -9.82
C TRP A 290 3.79 -9.66 -9.21
N LEU A 291 3.98 -10.69 -10.03
CA LEU A 291 4.07 -12.08 -9.63
C LEU A 291 5.29 -12.71 -10.31
N PRO A 292 5.94 -13.71 -9.70
CA PRO A 292 7.09 -14.39 -10.30
C PRO A 292 6.81 -14.90 -11.70
N ALA A 293 7.76 -14.69 -12.62
CA ALA A 293 7.66 -15.13 -14.00
C ALA A 293 7.84 -16.66 -14.18
N THR A 294 8.55 -17.29 -13.24
CA THR A 294 8.73 -18.75 -13.24
C THR A 294 7.41 -19.43 -12.99
N LEU A 295 6.99 -20.27 -13.95
CA LEU A 295 5.74 -21.00 -13.86
C LEU A 295 5.99 -22.48 -13.64
N TYR A 296 5.23 -23.10 -12.75
CA TYR A 296 5.10 -24.53 -12.62
C TYR A 296 3.62 -24.89 -12.77
N ARG A 297 3.30 -25.80 -13.70
CA ARG A 297 1.93 -26.20 -14.01
C ARG A 297 0.96 -25.01 -14.17
N GLY A 298 1.40 -23.96 -14.89
CA GLY A 298 0.61 -22.79 -15.21
C GLY A 298 0.37 -21.81 -14.06
N ARG A 299 1.04 -21.98 -12.91
CA ARG A 299 0.97 -21.06 -11.78
C ARG A 299 2.37 -20.53 -11.40
N PRO A 300 2.47 -19.27 -10.94
CA PRO A 300 3.74 -18.69 -10.49
C PRO A 300 4.36 -19.46 -9.34
N VAL A 301 5.67 -19.47 -9.27
CA VAL A 301 6.43 -20.08 -8.18
C VAL A 301 7.08 -18.97 -7.33
N TRP A 302 6.71 -18.88 -6.08
CA TRP A 302 7.38 -18.04 -5.08
C TRP A 302 8.58 -18.81 -4.54
N ASP A 303 9.71 -18.68 -5.23
CA ASP A 303 10.93 -19.45 -4.96
C ASP A 303 11.94 -18.68 -4.08
N ARG A 304 11.49 -17.63 -3.43
CA ARG A 304 12.33 -16.87 -2.52
C ARG A 304 12.49 -17.63 -1.20
N ARG A 305 13.75 -17.93 -0.85
CA ARG A 305 14.07 -18.59 0.42
C ARG A 305 13.72 -17.67 1.58
N PRO A 306 12.98 -18.16 2.60
CA PRO A 306 12.71 -17.37 3.80
C PRO A 306 14.00 -17.18 4.64
N ASP A 307 13.98 -16.14 5.47
CA ASP A 307 14.96 -15.94 6.54
C ASP A 307 14.67 -16.94 7.66
N ASP A 308 15.57 -17.87 7.87
CA ASP A 308 15.51 -18.94 8.86
C ASP A 308 16.32 -18.64 10.14
N SER A 309 16.71 -17.36 10.33
CA SER A 309 17.36 -16.90 11.57
C SER A 309 16.45 -17.02 12.80
N GLU A 310 15.13 -17.02 12.56
CA GLU A 310 14.09 -17.27 13.57
C GLU A 310 13.30 -18.54 13.22
N ASN A 311 12.62 -19.11 14.23
CA ASN A 311 11.81 -20.31 14.04
C ASN A 311 10.59 -20.01 13.16
N LEU A 312 10.50 -20.69 12.02
CA LEU A 312 9.37 -20.59 11.11
C LEU A 312 8.28 -21.64 11.47
N THR A 313 7.04 -21.24 11.35
CA THR A 313 5.90 -22.12 11.62
C THR A 313 5.64 -23.03 10.43
N HIS A 314 5.58 -24.35 10.68
CA HIS A 314 5.07 -25.34 9.73
C HIS A 314 3.96 -26.15 10.43
N ALA A 315 2.73 -26.01 9.96
CA ALA A 315 1.58 -26.66 10.55
C ALA A 315 0.76 -27.45 9.52
N ALA A 316 0.20 -28.57 9.94
CA ALA A 316 -0.71 -29.38 9.17
C ALA A 316 -2.12 -29.27 9.78
N GLN A 317 -2.98 -28.48 9.16
CA GLN A 317 -4.35 -28.23 9.63
C GLN A 317 -5.34 -29.18 8.98
N ARG A 318 -6.22 -29.78 9.78
CA ARG A 318 -7.31 -30.62 9.28
C ARG A 318 -8.66 -29.93 9.44
N LEU A 319 -9.51 -30.07 8.44
CA LEU A 319 -10.91 -29.65 8.53
C LEU A 319 -11.69 -30.72 9.28
N ARG A 320 -11.87 -30.52 10.57
CA ARG A 320 -12.57 -31.44 11.45
C ARG A 320 -13.90 -30.87 11.90
N SER A 321 -14.95 -31.69 11.78
CA SER A 321 -16.22 -31.46 12.43
C SER A 321 -16.32 -32.38 13.64
N THR A 322 -16.65 -31.82 14.80
CA THR A 322 -16.79 -32.59 16.05
C THR A 322 -18.23 -32.47 16.51
N LEU A 323 -18.89 -33.61 16.64
CA LEU A 323 -20.19 -33.73 17.28
C LEU A 323 -19.99 -34.35 18.66
N ASP A 324 -20.17 -33.54 19.70
CA ASP A 324 -20.09 -33.97 21.09
C ASP A 324 -21.45 -33.82 21.75
N SER A 325 -22.01 -34.96 22.20
CA SER A 325 -23.30 -34.99 22.91
C SER A 325 -23.14 -34.84 24.41
N GLY A 326 -21.91 -34.84 24.95
CA GLY A 326 -21.62 -34.83 26.39
C GLY A 326 -21.88 -36.16 27.12
N PHE A 327 -22.47 -37.16 26.45
CA PHE A 327 -22.79 -38.45 27.03
C PHE A 327 -21.98 -39.62 26.50
N ALA A 328 -21.31 -39.44 25.37
CA ALA A 328 -20.51 -40.46 24.71
C ALA A 328 -19.19 -39.85 24.18
N GLN A 329 -18.32 -40.68 23.60
CA GLN A 329 -17.12 -40.17 22.93
C GLN A 329 -17.51 -39.26 21.78
N PRO A 330 -16.84 -38.11 21.61
CA PRO A 330 -17.10 -37.21 20.48
C PRO A 330 -16.90 -37.90 19.14
N LEU A 331 -17.83 -37.69 18.22
CA LEU A 331 -17.69 -38.11 16.84
C LEU A 331 -16.88 -37.06 16.09
N ILE A 332 -15.68 -37.42 15.65
CA ILE A 332 -14.79 -36.55 14.90
C ILE A 332 -14.80 -36.97 13.42
N THR A 333 -15.21 -36.09 12.53
CA THR A 333 -15.20 -36.31 11.09
C THR A 333 -14.18 -35.42 10.44
N ASP A 334 -13.24 -36.00 9.65
CA ASP A 334 -12.29 -35.27 8.81
C ASP A 334 -12.84 -35.22 7.37
N THR A 335 -13.47 -34.12 7.01
CA THR A 335 -14.17 -33.96 5.75
C THR A 335 -13.23 -33.82 4.55
N ALA A 336 -12.06 -33.21 4.75
CA ALA A 336 -11.04 -33.05 3.70
C ALA A 336 -10.21 -34.30 3.44
N ARG A 337 -10.22 -35.26 4.39
CA ARG A 337 -9.45 -36.51 4.35
C ARG A 337 -7.93 -36.36 4.31
N ARG A 338 -7.42 -35.15 4.32
CA ARG A 338 -5.99 -34.78 4.40
C ARG A 338 -5.81 -33.47 5.13
N ALA A 339 -4.61 -33.24 5.65
CA ALA A 339 -4.26 -31.94 6.17
C ALA A 339 -3.96 -30.94 5.05
N LEU A 340 -4.24 -29.68 5.31
CA LEU A 340 -3.78 -28.52 4.53
C LEU A 340 -2.56 -27.93 5.24
N GLN A 341 -1.52 -27.65 4.48
CA GLN A 341 -0.29 -27.10 5.05
C GLN A 341 -0.43 -25.60 5.28
N VAL A 342 0.14 -25.11 6.38
CA VAL A 342 0.35 -23.68 6.65
C VAL A 342 1.83 -23.47 6.87
N LEU A 343 2.45 -22.62 6.06
CA LEU A 343 3.86 -22.29 6.09
C LEU A 343 4.02 -20.82 6.49
N GLY A 344 4.63 -20.58 7.65
CA GLY A 344 5.13 -19.25 8.01
C GLY A 344 6.42 -18.97 7.24
N GLN A 345 6.53 -17.77 6.71
CA GLN A 345 7.76 -17.28 6.08
C GLN A 345 8.07 -15.88 6.58
N ARG A 346 9.35 -15.60 6.75
CA ARG A 346 9.86 -14.26 7.04
C ARG A 346 10.91 -13.92 5.98
N HIS A 347 10.91 -12.67 5.55
CA HIS A 347 11.87 -12.16 4.58
C HIS A 347 12.45 -10.87 5.09
N LEU A 348 13.76 -10.69 4.88
CA LEU A 348 14.47 -9.44 5.05
C LEU A 348 14.75 -8.83 3.68
N ASP A 349 14.39 -7.58 3.52
CA ASP A 349 14.50 -6.82 2.29
C ASP A 349 15.51 -5.71 2.48
N LEU A 350 16.59 -5.75 1.71
CA LEU A 350 17.66 -4.77 1.73
C LEU A 350 17.54 -3.84 0.52
N GLY A 351 17.42 -2.55 0.78
CA GLY A 351 17.32 -1.54 -0.24
C GLY A 351 15.91 -1.35 -0.82
N ARG A 352 15.75 -0.28 -1.59
CA ARG A 352 14.47 0.16 -2.17
C ARG A 352 13.88 -0.84 -3.15
N GLU A 353 14.72 -1.42 -4.01
CA GLU A 353 14.28 -2.38 -5.03
C GLU A 353 13.65 -3.62 -4.40
N ALA A 354 14.30 -4.22 -3.39
CA ALA A 354 13.79 -5.40 -2.72
C ALA A 354 12.45 -5.12 -2.00
N ARG A 355 12.34 -3.99 -1.31
CA ARG A 355 11.09 -3.55 -0.67
C ARG A 355 9.97 -3.32 -1.67
N ALA A 356 10.28 -2.65 -2.79
CA ALA A 356 9.31 -2.42 -3.86
C ALA A 356 8.82 -3.74 -4.48
N LEU A 357 9.73 -4.71 -4.65
CA LEU A 357 9.39 -6.04 -5.18
C LEU A 357 8.41 -6.79 -4.26
N VAL A 358 8.68 -6.79 -2.94
CA VAL A 358 7.77 -7.41 -1.96
C VAL A 358 6.43 -6.70 -1.94
N ARG A 359 6.41 -5.36 -1.91
CA ARG A 359 5.18 -4.59 -2.01
C ARG A 359 4.40 -4.96 -3.28
N SER A 360 5.08 -5.03 -4.43
CA SER A 360 4.48 -5.43 -5.72
C SER A 360 3.95 -6.87 -5.71
N PHE A 361 4.62 -7.79 -5.01
CA PHE A 361 4.15 -9.17 -4.84
C PHE A 361 2.88 -9.22 -3.98
N ILE A 362 2.83 -8.49 -2.85
CA ILE A 362 1.64 -8.40 -2.00
C ILE A 362 0.44 -7.88 -2.80
N TYR A 363 0.64 -6.80 -3.58
CA TYR A 363 -0.41 -6.29 -4.48
C TYR A 363 -0.75 -7.28 -5.60
N GLY A 364 0.24 -8.05 -6.09
CA GLY A 364 0.08 -9.07 -7.11
C GLY A 364 -0.81 -10.21 -6.68
N MET A 365 -0.77 -10.60 -5.41
CA MET A 365 -1.58 -11.68 -4.84
C MET A 365 -3.07 -11.35 -4.72
N ASP A 366 -3.46 -10.05 -4.77
CA ASP A 366 -4.84 -9.59 -4.58
C ASP A 366 -5.47 -10.13 -3.27
N GLY A 367 -4.72 -10.02 -2.16
CA GLY A 367 -5.09 -10.61 -0.87
C GLY A 367 -5.02 -12.14 -0.91
N ARG A 368 -6.05 -12.80 -0.39
CA ARG A 368 -6.15 -14.27 -0.38
C ARG A 368 -6.72 -14.87 -1.68
N GLN A 369 -6.84 -14.07 -2.76
CA GLN A 369 -7.50 -14.53 -4.00
C GLN A 369 -6.60 -15.43 -4.84
N LYS A 370 -5.36 -14.99 -5.11
CA LYS A 370 -4.45 -15.69 -6.01
C LYS A 370 -3.64 -16.76 -5.29
N VAL A 371 -3.11 -17.68 -6.07
CA VAL A 371 -2.28 -18.77 -5.58
C VAL A 371 -0.94 -18.80 -6.28
N VAL A 372 0.07 -19.22 -5.56
CA VAL A 372 1.43 -19.46 -6.03
C VAL A 372 1.95 -20.78 -5.50
N TRP A 373 2.86 -21.41 -6.20
CA TRP A 373 3.61 -22.54 -5.66
C TRP A 373 4.64 -22.04 -4.65
N VAL A 374 4.65 -22.62 -3.46
CA VAL A 374 5.57 -22.28 -2.39
C VAL A 374 6.32 -23.53 -1.97
N PRO A 375 7.65 -23.58 -2.16
CA PRO A 375 8.49 -24.65 -1.63
C PRO A 375 8.61 -24.57 -0.11
N THR A 376 8.76 -25.72 0.54
CA THR A 376 9.09 -25.78 1.97
C THR A 376 10.49 -25.26 2.28
N HIS A 377 11.38 -25.28 1.29
CA HIS A 377 12.83 -25.03 1.44
C HIS A 377 13.53 -25.93 2.50
N MET A 378 12.89 -27.07 2.83
CA MET A 378 13.42 -28.09 3.73
C MET A 378 13.98 -29.27 2.93
N ASP A 379 14.82 -30.06 3.56
CA ASP A 379 15.30 -31.35 3.02
C ASP A 379 14.26 -32.43 3.35
N ASP A 380 13.20 -32.46 2.53
CA ASP A 380 12.03 -33.32 2.73
C ASP A 380 12.25 -34.74 2.19
N LEU A 381 13.14 -34.90 1.21
CA LEU A 381 13.51 -36.18 0.59
C LEU A 381 15.02 -36.23 0.33
N THR A 382 15.64 -37.36 0.56
CA THR A 382 17.09 -37.57 0.36
C THR A 382 17.34 -38.50 -0.84
N LEU A 383 18.02 -38.03 -1.88
CA LEU A 383 18.37 -38.80 -3.05
C LEU A 383 19.48 -39.83 -2.68
N LEU A 384 19.27 -41.11 -2.95
CA LEU A 384 20.22 -42.18 -2.63
C LEU A 384 21.07 -42.63 -3.80
N ALA A 385 20.52 -42.62 -5.01
CA ALA A 385 21.20 -43.12 -6.21
C ALA A 385 21.27 -42.05 -7.31
N PRO A 386 22.31 -42.08 -8.16
CA PRO A 386 22.40 -41.24 -9.33
C PRO A 386 21.21 -41.47 -10.28
N ALA A 387 20.73 -40.38 -10.89
CA ALA A 387 19.70 -40.43 -11.90
C ALA A 387 20.13 -39.68 -13.15
N THR A 388 19.90 -40.25 -14.33
CA THR A 388 20.27 -39.63 -15.61
C THR A 388 19.25 -38.59 -16.06
N ALA A 389 19.63 -37.70 -16.97
CA ALA A 389 18.76 -36.69 -17.55
C ALA A 389 17.46 -37.25 -18.14
N VAL A 390 17.45 -38.44 -18.67
CA VAL A 390 16.29 -39.11 -19.27
C VAL A 390 15.45 -39.92 -18.25
N ALA A 391 15.93 -40.01 -17.00
CA ALA A 391 15.26 -40.80 -15.97
C ALA A 391 13.90 -40.15 -15.61
N THR A 392 12.88 -40.97 -15.51
CA THR A 392 11.53 -40.64 -15.01
C THR A 392 11.30 -41.22 -13.62
N THR A 393 12.33 -41.73 -12.98
CA THR A 393 12.30 -42.22 -11.61
C THR A 393 13.52 -41.75 -10.83
N ILE A 394 13.36 -41.59 -9.53
CA ILE A 394 14.45 -41.32 -8.58
C ILE A 394 14.33 -42.27 -7.39
N ASP A 395 15.46 -42.69 -6.85
CA ASP A 395 15.51 -43.52 -5.67
C ASP A 395 15.89 -42.65 -4.46
N VAL A 396 14.99 -42.62 -3.48
CA VAL A 396 15.11 -41.78 -2.27
C VAL A 396 15.13 -42.68 -1.02
N ALA A 397 15.61 -42.11 0.10
CA ALA A 397 15.54 -42.76 1.39
C ALA A 397 14.08 -43.11 1.75
N ASN A 398 13.86 -44.34 2.22
CA ASN A 398 12.57 -44.78 2.65
C ASN A 398 12.11 -44.04 3.93
N ILE A 399 11.16 -43.14 3.77
CA ILE A 399 10.52 -42.40 4.84
C ILE A 399 9.05 -42.78 5.03
N GLY A 400 8.61 -43.86 4.37
CA GLY A 400 7.22 -44.31 4.36
C GLY A 400 6.32 -43.51 3.42
N TYR A 401 6.88 -42.84 2.40
CA TYR A 401 6.11 -42.06 1.45
C TYR A 401 5.08 -42.92 0.71
N THR A 402 5.46 -44.11 0.26
CA THR A 402 4.59 -45.06 -0.42
C THR A 402 3.37 -45.41 0.44
N ARG A 403 3.55 -45.56 1.74
CA ARG A 403 2.51 -45.91 2.68
C ARG A 403 1.59 -44.75 3.06
N PHE A 404 2.15 -43.57 3.34
CA PHE A 404 1.40 -42.47 3.96
C PHE A 404 0.94 -41.42 2.96
N SER A 405 1.67 -41.19 1.85
CA SER A 405 1.47 -40.02 1.00
C SER A 405 1.49 -40.29 -0.49
N ASN A 406 1.57 -41.52 -0.95
CA ASN A 406 1.72 -41.90 -2.37
C ASN A 406 0.77 -41.11 -3.30
N GLY A 407 1.33 -40.17 -4.06
CA GLY A 407 0.60 -39.32 -5.02
C GLY A 407 -0.42 -38.35 -4.42
N LYS A 408 -0.49 -38.20 -3.09
CA LYS A 408 -1.45 -37.26 -2.47
C LYS A 408 -1.09 -35.81 -2.76
N PRO A 409 -2.06 -34.97 -3.13
CA PRO A 409 -1.88 -33.53 -3.25
C PRO A 409 -1.22 -32.93 -2.00
N GLY A 410 -0.32 -31.97 -2.18
CA GLY A 410 0.48 -31.36 -1.10
C GLY A 410 1.74 -32.19 -0.72
N ARG A 411 1.89 -33.39 -1.26
CA ARG A 411 3.08 -34.24 -1.09
C ARG A 411 3.45 -34.97 -2.39
N ARG A 412 3.10 -34.41 -3.54
CA ARG A 412 3.39 -34.97 -4.85
C ARG A 412 4.27 -34.07 -5.72
N ASP A 413 4.29 -32.78 -5.47
CA ASP A 413 5.08 -31.84 -6.23
C ASP A 413 6.37 -31.53 -5.48
N ILE A 414 7.51 -31.66 -6.16
CA ILE A 414 8.85 -31.53 -5.58
C ILE A 414 9.67 -30.50 -6.34
N ARG A 415 10.52 -29.80 -5.59
CA ARG A 415 11.56 -28.90 -6.05
C ARG A 415 12.92 -29.49 -5.68
N ILE A 416 13.73 -29.82 -6.67
CA ILE A 416 15.08 -30.33 -6.51
C ILE A 416 16.03 -29.15 -6.73
N GLU A 417 16.76 -28.79 -5.73
CA GLU A 417 17.78 -27.72 -5.74
C GLU A 417 19.17 -28.34 -5.74
N ARG A 418 20.01 -27.86 -6.63
CA ARG A 418 21.42 -28.24 -6.68
C ARG A 418 22.32 -27.20 -6.03
N TRP A 419 23.51 -27.58 -5.64
CA TRP A 419 24.48 -26.65 -5.06
C TRP A 419 24.91 -25.52 -6.01
N ASP A 420 24.77 -25.72 -7.33
CA ASP A 420 25.05 -24.70 -8.34
C ASP A 420 23.90 -23.67 -8.51
N GLY A 421 22.84 -23.81 -7.74
CA GLY A 421 21.63 -22.95 -7.78
C GLY A 421 20.62 -23.35 -8.84
N THR A 422 20.88 -24.39 -9.65
CA THR A 422 19.86 -24.89 -10.60
C THR A 422 18.71 -25.58 -9.87
N VAL A 423 17.50 -25.39 -10.40
CA VAL A 423 16.26 -25.91 -9.82
C VAL A 423 15.49 -26.72 -10.84
N LEU A 424 15.07 -27.91 -10.45
CA LEU A 424 14.16 -28.76 -11.21
C LEU A 424 12.86 -28.94 -10.43
N MET A 425 11.72 -28.89 -11.13
CA MET A 425 10.39 -29.08 -10.52
C MET A 425 9.72 -30.26 -11.21
N ARG A 426 9.25 -31.24 -10.44
CA ARG A 426 8.63 -32.46 -10.95
C ARG A 426 7.44 -32.88 -10.08
N ARG A 427 6.53 -33.63 -10.70
CA ARG A 427 5.43 -34.25 -9.96
C ARG A 427 5.68 -35.74 -9.81
N ILE A 428 5.48 -36.24 -8.59
CA ILE A 428 5.47 -37.66 -8.29
C ILE A 428 4.11 -38.19 -8.71
N ILE A 429 4.09 -39.15 -9.61
CA ILE A 429 2.88 -39.81 -10.13
C ILE A 429 2.68 -41.20 -9.51
N GLY A 430 3.66 -41.73 -8.82
CA GLY A 430 3.59 -42.98 -8.13
C GLY A 430 4.85 -43.26 -7.31
N ALA A 431 4.75 -44.17 -6.36
CA ALA A 431 5.88 -44.60 -5.55
C ALA A 431 5.80 -46.10 -5.27
N THR A 432 6.95 -46.72 -5.13
CA THR A 432 7.12 -48.14 -4.81
C THR A 432 8.23 -48.31 -3.79
N GLU A 433 7.95 -49.01 -2.71
CA GLU A 433 8.95 -49.41 -1.73
C GLU A 433 9.81 -50.54 -2.37
N LEU A 434 11.10 -50.29 -2.51
CA LEU A 434 12.05 -51.29 -3.02
C LEU A 434 12.53 -52.19 -1.91
N ASP A 435 12.88 -51.60 -0.78
CA ASP A 435 13.29 -52.28 0.44
C ASP A 435 13.11 -51.36 1.67
N GLY A 436 13.52 -51.81 2.86
CA GLY A 436 13.35 -51.05 4.10
C GLY A 436 14.19 -49.75 4.19
N GLN A 437 15.05 -49.47 3.20
CA GLN A 437 15.89 -48.26 3.15
C GLN A 437 15.60 -47.38 1.96
N THR A 438 14.95 -47.91 0.90
CA THR A 438 14.82 -47.24 -0.40
C THR A 438 13.38 -47.29 -0.91
N GLU A 439 12.87 -46.13 -1.31
CA GLU A 439 11.63 -45.95 -2.10
C GLU A 439 11.98 -45.39 -3.48
N ARG A 440 11.32 -45.87 -4.51
CA ARG A 440 11.40 -45.37 -5.89
C ARG A 440 10.20 -44.50 -6.18
N LEU A 441 10.45 -43.27 -6.55
CA LEU A 441 9.44 -42.29 -6.96
C LEU A 441 9.38 -42.20 -8.47
N ALA A 442 8.20 -42.39 -9.06
CA ALA A 442 7.96 -42.18 -10.49
C ALA A 442 7.56 -40.71 -10.73
N LEU A 443 8.18 -40.06 -11.71
CA LEU A 443 7.97 -38.65 -12.04
C LEU A 443 7.15 -38.50 -13.33
N ASP A 444 6.44 -37.39 -13.43
CA ASP A 444 5.60 -37.02 -14.56
C ASP A 444 6.40 -36.75 -15.86
N ALA A 445 7.68 -36.43 -15.74
CA ALA A 445 8.56 -36.15 -16.87
C ALA A 445 10.02 -36.50 -16.52
N ALA A 446 10.85 -36.66 -17.57
CA ALA A 446 12.28 -36.85 -17.41
C ALA A 446 12.94 -35.68 -16.66
N LEU A 447 14.00 -35.98 -15.91
CA LEU A 447 14.71 -34.96 -15.12
C LEU A 447 15.25 -33.80 -15.95
N GLY A 448 15.73 -34.06 -17.15
CA GLY A 448 16.30 -33.04 -18.04
C GLY A 448 17.78 -32.72 -17.76
N SER A 449 18.30 -33.16 -16.65
CA SER A 449 19.73 -33.10 -16.31
C SER A 449 20.13 -34.28 -15.41
N ASP A 450 21.37 -34.69 -15.48
CA ASP A 450 21.89 -35.73 -14.60
C ASP A 450 21.94 -35.23 -13.17
N LEU A 451 21.54 -36.07 -12.22
CA LEU A 451 21.61 -35.80 -10.79
C LEU A 451 22.54 -36.80 -10.09
N GLN A 452 23.50 -36.30 -9.36
CA GLN A 452 24.24 -37.10 -8.39
C GLN A 452 23.77 -36.73 -6.97
N PRO A 453 23.72 -37.66 -6.02
CA PRO A 453 23.36 -37.34 -4.63
C PRO A 453 24.18 -36.20 -4.04
N ALA A 454 25.50 -36.14 -4.37
CA ALA A 454 26.40 -35.07 -3.91
C ALA A 454 26.11 -33.68 -4.50
N ASP A 455 25.43 -33.60 -5.67
CA ASP A 455 25.09 -32.34 -6.32
C ASP A 455 23.79 -31.73 -5.81
N VAL A 456 22.94 -32.52 -5.13
CA VAL A 456 21.64 -32.07 -4.63
C VAL A 456 21.82 -31.38 -3.28
N ALA A 457 21.44 -30.12 -3.22
CA ALA A 457 21.43 -29.35 -1.98
C ALA A 457 20.24 -29.74 -1.10
N ARG A 458 19.04 -29.91 -1.73
CA ARG A 458 17.81 -30.35 -1.06
C ARG A 458 16.73 -30.76 -2.06
N ILE A 459 15.79 -31.58 -1.60
CA ILE A 459 14.55 -31.88 -2.30
C ILE A 459 13.40 -31.48 -1.39
N SER A 460 12.67 -30.42 -1.77
CA SER A 460 11.61 -29.82 -0.98
C SER A 460 10.24 -30.09 -1.57
N TRP A 461 9.22 -30.25 -0.72
CA TRP A 461 7.83 -30.26 -1.16
C TRP A 461 7.44 -28.90 -1.70
N MET A 462 6.59 -28.91 -2.73
CA MET A 462 5.92 -27.71 -3.25
C MET A 462 4.43 -27.80 -2.99
N ASN A 463 3.87 -26.75 -2.43
CA ASN A 463 2.45 -26.66 -2.19
C ASN A 463 1.86 -25.48 -2.96
N LEU A 464 0.68 -25.65 -3.54
CA LEU A 464 -0.07 -24.53 -4.13
C LEU A 464 -0.73 -23.76 -2.99
N MET A 465 -0.32 -22.50 -2.77
CA MET A 465 -0.65 -21.75 -1.57
C MET A 465 -1.16 -20.35 -1.89
N ARG A 466 -1.95 -19.79 -0.99
CA ARG A 466 -2.34 -18.39 -0.92
C ARG A 466 -1.92 -17.78 0.41
N PHE A 467 -2.06 -16.48 0.55
CA PHE A 467 -1.94 -15.88 1.88
C PHE A 467 -3.01 -16.42 2.84
N GLU A 468 -2.65 -16.62 4.09
CA GLU A 468 -3.58 -16.99 5.17
C GLU A 468 -4.42 -15.79 5.59
N SER A 469 -3.83 -14.59 5.60
CA SER A 469 -4.48 -13.32 5.99
C SER A 469 -4.58 -12.35 4.81
N ASP A 470 -5.65 -11.55 4.78
CA ASP A 470 -5.78 -10.41 3.87
C ASP A 470 -4.88 -9.22 4.30
N THR A 471 -4.45 -9.19 5.56
CA THR A 471 -3.54 -8.16 6.08
C THR A 471 -2.10 -8.65 6.00
N GLN A 472 -1.25 -7.84 5.39
CA GLN A 472 0.19 -8.05 5.29
C GLN A 472 0.88 -6.82 5.88
N ASN A 473 1.84 -7.05 6.78
CA ASN A 473 2.59 -6.00 7.44
C ASN A 473 4.03 -6.02 6.98
N ILE A 474 4.53 -4.87 6.55
CA ILE A 474 5.94 -4.63 6.24
C ILE A 474 6.49 -3.76 7.37
N GLU A 475 7.45 -4.27 8.11
CA GLU A 475 8.15 -3.55 9.17
C GLU A 475 9.38 -2.88 8.58
N HIS A 476 9.36 -1.57 8.45
CA HIS A 476 10.50 -0.77 8.02
C HIS A 476 11.37 -0.45 9.24
N MET A 477 12.53 -1.07 9.31
CA MET A 477 13.47 -0.89 10.44
C MET A 477 14.30 0.38 10.29
N THR A 478 14.51 0.83 9.06
CA THR A 478 15.26 2.05 8.74
C THR A 478 14.69 2.71 7.49
N ASP A 479 15.07 3.94 7.26
CA ASP A 479 14.69 4.72 6.09
C ASP A 479 15.62 4.52 4.86
N SER A 480 15.34 5.22 3.79
CA SER A 480 16.14 5.30 2.56
C SER A 480 16.46 3.92 1.94
N GLU A 481 17.72 3.57 1.76
CA GLU A 481 18.20 2.26 1.28
C GLU A 481 18.24 1.19 2.39
N GLY A 482 17.41 1.32 3.37
CA GLY A 482 17.46 0.55 4.58
C GLY A 482 16.84 -0.83 4.52
N VAL A 483 16.53 -1.34 5.70
CA VAL A 483 16.07 -2.70 5.93
C VAL A 483 14.57 -2.71 6.22
N ALA A 484 13.86 -3.65 5.61
CA ALA A 484 12.50 -3.98 5.98
C ALA A 484 12.36 -5.49 6.23
N ALA A 485 11.48 -5.85 7.15
CA ALA A 485 11.07 -7.23 7.38
C ALA A 485 9.62 -7.43 6.95
N TRP A 486 9.34 -8.59 6.40
CA TRP A 486 7.99 -9.00 6.08
C TRP A 486 7.77 -10.44 6.51
N ALA A 487 6.82 -10.65 7.40
CA ALA A 487 6.41 -11.96 7.86
C ALA A 487 4.99 -12.27 7.37
N THR A 488 4.80 -13.46 6.84
CA THR A 488 3.51 -13.93 6.34
C THR A 488 3.32 -15.42 6.59
N ALA A 489 2.06 -15.85 6.59
CA ALA A 489 1.70 -17.25 6.55
C ALA A 489 1.02 -17.56 5.20
N PHE A 490 1.50 -18.60 4.55
CA PHE A 490 0.87 -19.19 3.38
C PHE A 490 0.05 -20.42 3.78
N ARG A 491 -1.16 -20.51 3.27
CA ARG A 491 -2.05 -21.66 3.46
C ARG A 491 -2.25 -22.38 2.15
N GLU A 492 -2.13 -23.71 2.21
CA GLU A 492 -2.36 -24.60 1.08
C GLU A 492 -3.81 -24.51 0.58
N GLU A 493 -3.96 -24.43 -0.72
CA GLU A 493 -5.21 -24.61 -1.43
C GLU A 493 -5.28 -26.01 -2.02
N ARG A 494 -6.49 -26.53 -2.14
CA ARG A 494 -6.69 -27.83 -2.71
C ARG A 494 -6.48 -27.77 -4.22
N ASP A 495 -5.48 -28.51 -4.71
CA ASP A 495 -5.04 -28.52 -6.10
C ASP A 495 -5.37 -29.82 -6.84
N ASP A 496 -6.43 -30.51 -6.41
CA ASP A 496 -6.80 -31.86 -6.93
C ASP A 496 -6.99 -31.90 -8.45
N GLU A 497 -7.21 -30.72 -9.05
CA GLU A 497 -7.49 -30.55 -10.49
C GLU A 497 -6.27 -30.09 -11.30
N PHE A 498 -5.11 -29.89 -10.71
CA PHE A 498 -3.90 -29.35 -11.38
C PHE A 498 -2.78 -30.37 -11.51
#